data_592265d8d705b11cf951f57b5e369b19
#
_entry.id   592265d8d705b11cf951f57b5e369b19
#
_cell.length_a   1.000
_cell.length_b   1.000
_cell.length_c   1.000
_cell.angle_alpha   90.00
_cell.angle_beta   90.00
_cell.angle_gamma   90.00
#
_symmetry.space_group_name_H-M   'P 1'
#
loop_
_entity.id
_entity.type
_entity.pdbx_description
1 polymer ?
#
loop_
_entity_poly.entity_id
_entity_poly.type
_entity_poly.pdbx_seq_one_letter_code
_entity_poly.pdbx_strand_id
1 'polypeptide(L)'
;MVDRYLACLPMFHVGALMPLALNVYRGTCSIVMRSFDPVRAWELIEQEKISTGLCVPAMLNFMVQVPNFERFDYSTLRWVMTGAAPVPVSLTQQYLSLGIGILQVYGLTETCGPASLMDGEFTVDRPSSAGKAFFHTDLKVAKDDGTECQPNEAGEVWVRGKHVMLEYWNRPDATAETLVDGWLRTGDVAMMDEEGFIFIQDRIKDMIISGGENIYPAEIEGVLASHPGVKEAAVIGQESEKWGESPLAIIVKSEESLTVKEILDFCEGKLARFKQPQGVEFVDEIPRNPSGKILKRLLREDFPGPAPV
;
A
#
# COMPACT_ATOMS: atom_id res chain seq x y z
N MET A 1 -6.02 25.21 -17.58
CA MET A 1 -5.74 25.59 -16.15
C MET A 1 -4.43 24.90 -15.79
N VAL A 2 -3.52 25.58 -15.12
CA VAL A 2 -2.26 24.97 -14.65
C VAL A 2 -2.59 24.08 -13.45
N ASP A 3 -2.04 22.87 -13.38
CA ASP A 3 -2.26 21.96 -12.27
C ASP A 3 -1.74 22.55 -10.95
N ARG A 4 -2.49 22.25 -9.90
CA ARG A 4 -2.19 22.62 -8.51
C ARG A 4 -2.10 21.33 -7.69
N TYR A 5 -0.92 21.07 -7.18
CA TYR A 5 -0.56 19.81 -6.58
C TYR A 5 -0.51 19.88 -5.06
N LEU A 6 -1.19 18.96 -4.36
CA LEU A 6 -1.08 18.80 -2.91
C LEU A 6 0.17 18.00 -2.55
N ALA A 7 1.14 18.65 -1.90
CA ALA A 7 2.35 18.06 -1.38
C ALA A 7 2.26 17.87 0.14
N CYS A 8 1.79 16.72 0.59
CA CYS A 8 1.53 16.42 2.00
C CYS A 8 2.44 15.31 2.57
N LEU A 9 3.29 14.69 1.73
CA LEU A 9 4.22 13.67 2.16
C LEU A 9 5.55 14.27 2.66
N PRO A 10 6.32 13.53 3.49
CA PRO A 10 7.63 13.98 3.95
C PRO A 10 8.61 14.24 2.80
N MET A 11 9.27 15.41 2.81
CA MET A 11 10.16 15.86 1.72
C MET A 11 11.44 15.03 1.56
N PHE A 12 11.81 14.24 2.55
CA PHE A 12 12.96 13.31 2.46
C PHE A 12 12.59 12.00 1.74
N HIS A 13 11.32 11.76 1.45
CA HIS A 13 10.83 10.56 0.77
C HIS A 13 10.59 10.85 -0.72
N VAL A 14 10.87 9.85 -1.57
CA VAL A 14 10.71 9.95 -3.03
C VAL A 14 9.28 10.34 -3.43
N GLY A 15 8.26 9.91 -2.69
CA GLY A 15 6.85 10.26 -2.92
C GLY A 15 6.53 11.75 -2.81
N ALA A 16 7.39 12.57 -2.16
CA ALA A 16 7.26 14.03 -2.18
C ALA A 16 8.33 14.68 -3.06
N LEU A 17 9.58 14.25 -2.94
CA LEU A 17 10.70 14.89 -3.64
C LEU A 17 10.53 14.83 -5.17
N MET A 18 10.14 13.66 -5.71
CA MET A 18 10.02 13.51 -7.16
C MET A 18 8.86 14.35 -7.74
N PRO A 19 7.62 14.33 -7.20
CA PRO A 19 6.56 15.21 -7.68
C PRO A 19 6.92 16.70 -7.59
N LEU A 20 7.60 17.13 -6.52
CA LEU A 20 8.03 18.53 -6.39
C LEU A 20 9.04 18.92 -7.48
N ALA A 21 10.02 18.06 -7.79
CA ALA A 21 10.96 18.27 -8.88
C ALA A 21 10.24 18.34 -10.25
N LEU A 22 9.30 17.43 -10.50
CA LEU A 22 8.48 17.43 -11.71
C LEU A 22 7.61 18.69 -11.80
N ASN A 23 7.05 19.17 -10.70
CA ASN A 23 6.24 20.38 -10.67
C ASN A 23 7.06 21.63 -11.05
N VAL A 24 8.32 21.71 -10.59
CA VAL A 24 9.26 22.76 -11.01
C VAL A 24 9.53 22.66 -12.51
N TYR A 25 9.84 21.47 -13.00
CA TYR A 25 10.10 21.24 -14.43
C TYR A 25 8.90 21.56 -15.33
N ARG A 26 7.67 21.24 -14.87
CA ARG A 26 6.42 21.46 -15.59
C ARG A 26 5.84 22.87 -15.40
N GLY A 27 6.35 23.65 -14.45
CA GLY A 27 5.82 24.96 -14.10
C GLY A 27 4.45 24.88 -13.43
N THR A 28 4.18 23.81 -12.65
CA THR A 28 2.93 23.63 -11.89
C THR A 28 3.07 24.19 -10.49
N CYS A 29 1.94 24.52 -9.85
CA CYS A 29 1.91 25.06 -8.50
C CYS A 29 1.87 23.94 -7.47
N SER A 30 2.81 23.94 -6.51
CA SER A 30 2.81 23.01 -5.37
C SER A 30 2.29 23.69 -4.12
N ILE A 31 1.27 23.12 -3.50
CA ILE A 31 0.73 23.53 -2.20
C ILE A 31 1.30 22.59 -1.15
N VAL A 32 2.20 23.10 -0.31
CA VAL A 32 2.97 22.30 0.65
C VAL A 32 2.32 22.34 2.01
N MET A 33 1.96 21.16 2.53
CA MET A 33 1.55 20.97 3.93
C MET A 33 2.78 20.64 4.78
N ARG A 34 2.97 21.34 5.90
CA ARG A 34 4.08 21.06 6.82
C ARG A 34 3.91 19.74 7.56
N SER A 35 2.67 19.41 7.92
CA SER A 35 2.26 18.15 8.51
C SER A 35 0.89 17.79 7.94
N PHE A 36 0.64 16.50 7.75
CA PHE A 36 -0.67 16.07 7.27
C PHE A 36 -1.73 16.24 8.35
N ASP A 37 -2.84 16.86 7.96
CA ASP A 37 -4.08 16.92 8.71
C ASP A 37 -5.24 16.74 7.72
N PRO A 38 -6.16 15.77 7.92
CA PRO A 38 -7.18 15.43 6.93
C PRO A 38 -8.22 16.53 6.73
N VAL A 39 -8.56 17.33 7.77
CA VAL A 39 -9.48 18.46 7.64
C VAL A 39 -8.82 19.56 6.83
N ARG A 40 -7.56 19.88 7.19
CA ARG A 40 -6.80 20.91 6.49
C ARG A 40 -6.54 20.54 5.03
N ALA A 41 -6.41 19.25 4.71
CA ALA A 41 -6.27 18.79 3.32
C ALA A 41 -7.51 19.16 2.49
N TRP A 42 -8.73 18.91 2.99
CA TRP A 42 -9.96 19.31 2.33
C TRP A 42 -10.11 20.83 2.21
N GLU A 43 -9.78 21.59 3.27
CA GLU A 43 -9.76 23.05 3.20
C GLU A 43 -8.83 23.58 2.11
N LEU A 44 -7.62 23.03 1.99
CA LEU A 44 -6.66 23.42 0.96
C LEU A 44 -7.13 23.03 -0.45
N ILE A 45 -7.77 21.87 -0.60
CA ILE A 45 -8.34 21.44 -1.88
C ILE A 45 -9.36 22.50 -2.35
N GLU A 46 -10.25 22.94 -1.47
CA GLU A 46 -11.23 23.98 -1.78
C GLU A 46 -10.60 25.35 -2.02
N GLN A 47 -9.79 25.85 -1.07
CA GLN A 47 -9.23 27.21 -1.08
C GLN A 47 -8.25 27.42 -2.23
N GLU A 48 -7.37 26.45 -2.45
CA GLU A 48 -6.29 26.52 -3.43
C GLU A 48 -6.67 25.89 -4.77
N LYS A 49 -7.90 25.38 -4.90
CA LYS A 49 -8.38 24.70 -6.12
C LYS A 49 -7.39 23.62 -6.57
N ILE A 50 -7.01 22.75 -5.64
CA ILE A 50 -6.08 21.67 -5.90
C ILE A 50 -6.69 20.71 -6.92
N SER A 51 -5.90 20.30 -7.90
CA SER A 51 -6.33 19.42 -8.99
C SER A 51 -5.78 18.01 -8.93
N THR A 52 -4.65 17.82 -8.25
CA THR A 52 -3.96 16.54 -8.13
C THR A 52 -3.14 16.47 -6.83
N GLY A 53 -2.70 15.26 -6.46
CA GLY A 53 -1.82 15.05 -5.32
C GLY A 53 -1.27 13.63 -5.26
N LEU A 54 -0.44 13.37 -4.25
CA LEU A 54 -0.04 12.02 -3.88
C LEU A 54 -0.22 11.86 -2.37
N CYS A 55 -0.99 10.85 -1.99
CA CYS A 55 -1.26 10.51 -0.59
C CYS A 55 -1.01 9.02 -0.39
N VAL A 56 -0.56 8.60 0.79
CA VAL A 56 -0.56 7.18 1.14
C VAL A 56 -1.98 6.71 1.48
N PRO A 57 -2.30 5.41 1.36
CA PRO A 57 -3.66 4.91 1.60
C PRO A 57 -4.24 5.32 2.96
N ALA A 58 -3.43 5.34 4.03
CA ALA A 58 -3.87 5.78 5.35
C ALA A 58 -4.35 7.25 5.36
N MET A 59 -3.66 8.14 4.64
CA MET A 59 -4.08 9.54 4.53
C MET A 59 -5.43 9.66 3.81
N LEU A 60 -5.60 8.93 2.72
CA LEU A 60 -6.88 8.88 1.99
C LEU A 60 -8.00 8.35 2.89
N ASN A 61 -7.73 7.30 3.66
CA ASN A 61 -8.70 6.75 4.61
C ASN A 61 -9.08 7.78 5.70
N PHE A 62 -8.11 8.52 6.25
CA PHE A 62 -8.41 9.57 7.22
C PHE A 62 -9.20 10.73 6.62
N MET A 63 -8.96 11.08 5.36
CA MET A 63 -9.70 12.13 4.67
C MET A 63 -11.18 11.79 4.52
N VAL A 64 -11.54 10.57 4.13
CA VAL A 64 -12.95 10.17 4.01
C VAL A 64 -13.65 9.93 5.35
N GLN A 65 -12.90 9.82 6.44
CA GLN A 65 -13.44 9.74 7.80
C GLN A 65 -13.72 11.12 8.43
N VAL A 66 -13.33 12.22 7.79
CA VAL A 66 -13.65 13.57 8.27
C VAL A 66 -15.17 13.78 8.24
N PRO A 67 -15.81 14.12 9.37
CA PRO A 67 -17.26 14.33 9.41
C PRO A 67 -17.69 15.43 8.43
N ASN A 68 -18.68 15.14 7.59
CA ASN A 68 -19.24 16.07 6.61
C ASN A 68 -18.19 16.67 5.65
N PHE A 69 -17.21 15.87 5.23
CA PHE A 69 -16.18 16.34 4.29
C PHE A 69 -16.81 16.76 2.93
N GLU A 70 -17.97 16.23 2.57
CA GLU A 70 -18.73 16.56 1.35
C GLU A 70 -19.14 18.02 1.27
N ARG A 71 -19.08 18.77 2.40
CA ARG A 71 -19.34 20.22 2.42
C ARG A 71 -18.28 21.05 1.70
N PHE A 72 -17.06 20.51 1.55
CA PHE A 72 -15.98 21.19 0.85
C PHE A 72 -16.15 21.08 -0.67
N ASP A 73 -15.76 22.14 -1.39
CA ASP A 73 -15.71 22.12 -2.85
C ASP A 73 -14.42 21.45 -3.33
N TYR A 74 -14.52 20.17 -3.64
CA TYR A 74 -13.43 19.37 -4.22
C TYR A 74 -13.61 19.12 -5.74
N SER A 75 -14.47 19.86 -6.41
CA SER A 75 -14.78 19.70 -7.84
C SER A 75 -13.56 19.86 -8.77
N THR A 76 -12.50 20.51 -8.29
CA THR A 76 -11.25 20.67 -9.03
C THR A 76 -10.31 19.47 -8.89
N LEU A 77 -10.47 18.62 -7.87
CA LEU A 77 -9.64 17.47 -7.61
C LEU A 77 -9.99 16.32 -8.56
N ARG A 78 -9.17 16.10 -9.57
CA ARG A 78 -9.43 15.13 -10.63
C ARG A 78 -8.98 13.72 -10.26
N TRP A 79 -7.79 13.63 -9.66
CA TRP A 79 -7.20 12.36 -9.25
C TRP A 79 -6.13 12.55 -8.17
N VAL A 80 -5.92 11.49 -7.41
CA VAL A 80 -4.83 11.39 -6.44
C VAL A 80 -4.05 10.11 -6.73
N MET A 81 -2.72 10.22 -6.84
CA MET A 81 -1.85 9.05 -6.81
C MET A 81 -1.80 8.49 -5.39
N THR A 82 -1.70 7.18 -5.29
CA THR A 82 -1.53 6.50 -4.00
C THR A 82 -0.61 5.30 -4.12
N GLY A 83 0.18 5.03 -3.10
CA GLY A 83 1.14 3.92 -3.07
C GLY A 83 1.84 3.82 -1.73
N ALA A 84 3.00 3.16 -1.70
CA ALA A 84 3.78 2.82 -0.51
C ALA A 84 3.18 1.72 0.38
N ALA A 85 1.90 1.38 0.20
CA ALA A 85 1.22 0.28 0.87
C ALA A 85 0.10 -0.24 -0.04
N PRO A 86 -0.40 -1.47 0.16
CA PRO A 86 -1.58 -1.97 -0.53
C PRO A 86 -2.79 -1.06 -0.33
N VAL A 87 -3.57 -0.86 -1.40
CA VAL A 87 -4.74 0.02 -1.41
C VAL A 87 -6.00 -0.84 -1.33
N PRO A 88 -6.82 -0.73 -0.27
CA PRO A 88 -8.09 -1.44 -0.20
C PRO A 88 -8.99 -1.07 -1.39
N VAL A 89 -9.58 -2.08 -2.03
CA VAL A 89 -10.51 -1.88 -3.16
C VAL A 89 -11.68 -0.99 -2.75
N SER A 90 -12.20 -1.16 -1.52
CA SER A 90 -13.28 -0.34 -0.96
C SER A 90 -12.91 1.15 -0.92
N LEU A 91 -11.67 1.48 -0.55
CA LEU A 91 -11.19 2.86 -0.53
C LEU A 91 -11.11 3.45 -1.94
N THR A 92 -10.58 2.69 -2.91
CA THR A 92 -10.56 3.09 -4.32
C THR A 92 -11.97 3.37 -4.83
N GLN A 93 -12.92 2.45 -4.59
CA GLN A 93 -14.32 2.60 -5.00
C GLN A 93 -15.00 3.80 -4.37
N GLN A 94 -14.71 4.10 -3.09
CA GLN A 94 -15.25 5.26 -2.39
C GLN A 94 -14.81 6.56 -3.07
N TYR A 95 -13.53 6.74 -3.38
CA TYR A 95 -13.05 7.93 -4.09
C TYR A 95 -13.61 8.02 -5.52
N LEU A 96 -13.70 6.91 -6.25
CA LEU A 96 -14.32 6.89 -7.57
C LEU A 96 -15.79 7.34 -7.53
N SER A 97 -16.53 6.97 -6.48
CA SER A 97 -17.93 7.42 -6.29
C SER A 97 -18.05 8.93 -6.02
N LEU A 98 -16.98 9.58 -5.54
CA LEU A 98 -16.87 11.04 -5.38
C LEU A 98 -16.43 11.75 -6.69
N GLY A 99 -16.17 11.00 -7.76
CA GLY A 99 -15.64 11.53 -9.01
C GLY A 99 -14.14 11.80 -9.00
N ILE A 100 -13.41 11.29 -7.99
CA ILE A 100 -11.96 11.46 -7.83
C ILE A 100 -11.27 10.16 -8.27
N GLY A 101 -10.41 10.23 -9.29
CA GLY A 101 -9.61 9.09 -9.74
C GLY A 101 -8.55 8.70 -8.72
N ILE A 102 -8.35 7.40 -8.50
CA ILE A 102 -7.25 6.86 -7.68
C ILE A 102 -6.26 6.15 -8.60
N LEU A 103 -5.05 6.69 -8.72
CA LEU A 103 -3.99 6.15 -9.55
C LEU A 103 -2.97 5.45 -8.65
N GLN A 104 -3.01 4.12 -8.62
CA GLN A 104 -2.05 3.37 -7.81
C GLN A 104 -0.67 3.42 -8.45
N VAL A 105 0.35 3.67 -7.63
CA VAL A 105 1.76 3.71 -8.03
C VAL A 105 2.55 2.75 -7.15
N TYR A 106 3.35 1.90 -7.77
CA TYR A 106 4.28 1.02 -7.09
C TYR A 106 5.71 1.40 -7.43
N GLY A 107 6.57 1.38 -6.44
CA GLY A 107 7.98 1.64 -6.55
C GLY A 107 8.65 1.70 -5.19
N LEU A 108 9.98 1.74 -5.20
CA LEU A 108 10.84 1.73 -4.03
C LEU A 108 11.82 2.91 -4.11
N THR A 109 12.53 3.18 -3.03
CA THR A 109 13.67 4.10 -3.04
C THR A 109 14.72 3.63 -4.03
N GLU A 110 14.93 2.32 -4.09
CA GLU A 110 15.86 1.61 -4.97
C GLU A 110 15.52 1.75 -6.46
N THR A 111 14.26 2.05 -6.78
CA THR A 111 13.83 2.36 -8.17
C THR A 111 13.79 3.86 -8.47
N CYS A 112 14.24 4.72 -7.55
CA CYS A 112 14.21 6.19 -7.67
C CYS A 112 12.87 6.77 -8.11
N GLY A 113 11.77 6.10 -7.80
CA GLY A 113 10.42 6.49 -8.19
C GLY A 113 9.57 5.31 -8.66
N PRO A 114 8.58 5.54 -9.54
CA PRO A 114 7.67 4.52 -10.00
C PRO A 114 8.36 3.40 -10.78
N ALA A 115 8.07 2.15 -10.42
CA ALA A 115 8.31 0.97 -11.25
C ALA A 115 7.07 0.62 -12.07
N SER A 116 5.87 0.84 -11.52
CA SER A 116 4.60 0.75 -12.25
C SER A 116 3.64 1.87 -11.87
N LEU A 117 2.68 2.14 -12.75
CA LEU A 117 1.65 3.16 -12.54
C LEU A 117 0.34 2.71 -13.17
N MET A 118 -0.77 2.89 -12.44
CA MET A 118 -2.11 2.71 -12.94
C MET A 118 -2.50 3.87 -13.84
N ASP A 119 -3.00 3.59 -15.03
CA ASP A 119 -3.70 4.57 -15.86
C ASP A 119 -5.15 4.70 -15.40
N GLY A 120 -5.64 5.93 -15.33
CA GLY A 120 -6.99 6.24 -14.87
C GLY A 120 -8.11 5.53 -15.65
N GLU A 121 -7.88 5.19 -16.91
CA GLU A 121 -8.84 4.46 -17.73
C GLU A 121 -9.14 3.06 -17.20
N PHE A 122 -8.18 2.42 -16.54
CA PHE A 122 -8.30 1.05 -16.06
C PHE A 122 -8.60 0.92 -14.56
N THR A 123 -8.65 2.04 -13.82
CA THR A 123 -8.86 1.99 -12.36
C THR A 123 -10.21 1.38 -11.97
N VAL A 124 -11.25 1.58 -12.79
CA VAL A 124 -12.60 1.04 -12.53
C VAL A 124 -12.61 -0.48 -12.68
N ASP A 125 -11.99 -0.99 -13.75
CA ASP A 125 -12.00 -2.42 -14.08
C ASP A 125 -10.97 -3.21 -13.24
N ARG A 126 -9.88 -2.54 -12.80
CA ARG A 126 -8.77 -3.14 -12.05
C ARG A 126 -8.42 -2.34 -10.79
N PRO A 127 -9.35 -2.18 -9.84
CA PRO A 127 -9.20 -1.28 -8.69
C PRO A 127 -8.10 -1.71 -7.70
N SER A 128 -7.60 -2.94 -7.78
CA SER A 128 -6.51 -3.46 -6.93
C SER A 128 -5.15 -3.49 -7.62
N SER A 129 -5.08 -3.13 -8.92
CA SER A 129 -3.81 -3.17 -9.65
C SER A 129 -2.96 -1.93 -9.41
N ALA A 130 -1.64 -2.11 -9.31
CA ALA A 130 -0.65 -1.03 -9.32
C ALA A 130 -0.26 -0.60 -10.76
N GLY A 131 -1.02 -1.04 -11.77
CA GLY A 131 -0.86 -0.65 -13.17
C GLY A 131 0.16 -1.48 -13.93
N LYS A 132 0.72 -0.88 -14.99
CA LYS A 132 1.74 -1.48 -15.86
C LYS A 132 3.10 -0.87 -15.61
N ALA A 133 4.15 -1.50 -16.16
CA ALA A 133 5.50 -0.97 -16.12
C ALA A 133 5.56 0.52 -16.52
N PHE A 134 6.26 1.31 -15.71
CA PHE A 134 6.43 2.74 -15.96
C PHE A 134 7.38 2.98 -17.14
N PHE A 135 7.46 4.22 -17.62
CA PHE A 135 8.32 4.58 -18.75
C PHE A 135 9.78 4.14 -18.54
N HIS A 136 10.37 3.52 -19.56
CA HIS A 136 11.77 3.04 -19.55
C HIS A 136 12.08 2.03 -18.44
N THR A 137 11.08 1.31 -17.96
CA THR A 137 11.18 0.29 -16.93
C THR A 137 10.82 -1.07 -17.52
N ASP A 138 11.71 -2.06 -17.35
CA ASP A 138 11.37 -3.46 -17.52
C ASP A 138 10.91 -3.99 -16.16
N LEU A 139 9.78 -4.67 -16.14
CA LEU A 139 9.20 -5.24 -14.95
C LEU A 139 8.75 -6.67 -15.25
N LYS A 140 9.08 -7.60 -14.36
CA LYS A 140 8.60 -8.99 -14.42
C LYS A 140 8.25 -9.49 -13.03
N VAL A 141 7.41 -10.53 -12.99
CA VAL A 141 7.18 -11.36 -11.80
C VAL A 141 7.97 -12.64 -12.01
N ALA A 142 8.84 -13.01 -11.07
CA ALA A 142 9.78 -14.10 -11.22
C ALA A 142 9.77 -15.07 -10.04
N LYS A 143 10.10 -16.33 -10.33
CA LYS A 143 10.39 -17.37 -9.34
C LYS A 143 11.75 -17.12 -8.70
N ASP A 144 12.08 -17.87 -7.66
CA ASP A 144 13.36 -17.73 -6.94
C ASP A 144 14.59 -17.94 -7.83
N ASP A 145 14.49 -18.77 -8.87
CA ASP A 145 15.53 -19.01 -9.86
C ASP A 145 15.65 -17.92 -10.94
N GLY A 146 14.80 -16.89 -10.87
CA GLY A 146 14.74 -15.79 -11.83
C GLY A 146 13.93 -16.07 -13.10
N THR A 147 13.36 -17.27 -13.22
CA THR A 147 12.43 -17.62 -14.31
C THR A 147 11.15 -16.81 -14.19
N GLU A 148 10.67 -16.24 -15.27
CA GLU A 148 9.42 -15.47 -15.29
C GLU A 148 8.22 -16.37 -14.99
N CYS A 149 7.33 -15.90 -14.11
CA CYS A 149 6.09 -16.57 -13.77
C CYS A 149 5.09 -16.55 -14.94
N GLN A 150 4.20 -17.54 -14.96
CA GLN A 150 3.06 -17.51 -15.88
C GLN A 150 2.07 -16.38 -15.47
N PRO A 151 1.20 -15.90 -16.36
CA PRO A 151 0.16 -14.96 -16.00
C PRO A 151 -0.67 -15.46 -14.80
N ASN A 152 -0.89 -14.57 -13.83
CA ASN A 152 -1.58 -14.85 -12.56
C ASN A 152 -0.87 -15.84 -11.60
N GLU A 153 0.36 -16.23 -11.89
CA GLU A 153 1.22 -16.95 -10.96
C GLU A 153 1.94 -15.94 -10.04
N ALA A 154 1.94 -16.22 -8.73
CA ALA A 154 2.61 -15.36 -7.75
C ALA A 154 4.13 -15.56 -7.78
N GLY A 155 4.88 -14.48 -7.69
CA GLY A 155 6.33 -14.48 -7.61
C GLY A 155 6.87 -13.14 -7.14
N GLU A 156 8.20 -13.02 -7.05
CA GLU A 156 8.88 -11.79 -6.68
C GLU A 156 8.87 -10.78 -7.85
N VAL A 157 8.59 -9.52 -7.56
CA VAL A 157 8.71 -8.44 -8.54
C VAL A 157 10.19 -8.14 -8.78
N TRP A 158 10.61 -8.19 -10.04
CA TRP A 158 11.93 -7.79 -10.46
C TRP A 158 11.85 -6.59 -11.40
N VAL A 159 12.70 -5.59 -11.15
CA VAL A 159 12.70 -4.31 -11.88
C VAL A 159 14.06 -4.06 -12.52
N ARG A 160 14.06 -3.60 -13.76
CA ARG A 160 15.27 -3.20 -14.47
C ARG A 160 15.04 -1.88 -15.19
N GLY A 161 16.03 -0.99 -15.14
CA GLY A 161 16.00 0.29 -15.83
C GLY A 161 17.17 1.18 -15.39
N LYS A 162 17.44 2.23 -16.15
CA LYS A 162 18.53 3.17 -15.83
C LYS A 162 18.26 4.02 -14.58
N HIS A 163 17.06 4.00 -14.08
CA HIS A 163 16.62 4.70 -12.86
C HIS A 163 16.83 3.87 -11.60
N VAL A 164 17.11 2.56 -11.72
CA VAL A 164 17.44 1.70 -10.59
C VAL A 164 18.74 2.15 -9.94
N MET A 165 18.81 2.10 -8.61
CA MET A 165 19.99 2.45 -7.82
C MET A 165 21.26 1.74 -8.32
N LEU A 166 22.41 2.34 -8.08
CA LEU A 166 23.70 1.72 -8.41
C LEU A 166 24.11 0.71 -7.34
N GLU A 167 23.92 1.05 -6.07
CA GLU A 167 24.30 0.22 -4.91
C GLU A 167 23.69 0.72 -3.61
N TYR A 168 23.72 -0.09 -2.57
CA TYR A 168 23.58 0.35 -1.20
C TYR A 168 24.94 0.85 -0.67
N TRP A 169 25.00 2.08 -0.21
CA TRP A 169 26.22 2.71 0.27
C TRP A 169 26.91 1.89 1.38
N ASN A 170 28.16 1.53 1.16
CA ASN A 170 28.99 0.69 2.06
C ASN A 170 28.34 -0.66 2.43
N ARG A 171 27.46 -1.21 1.57
CA ARG A 171 26.81 -2.50 1.80
C ARG A 171 26.92 -3.40 0.56
N PRO A 172 28.14 -3.84 0.17
CA PRO A 172 28.34 -4.63 -1.04
C PRO A 172 27.60 -5.97 -1.01
N ASP A 173 27.51 -6.63 0.17
CA ASP A 173 26.78 -7.91 0.31
C ASP A 173 25.29 -7.72 0.01
N ALA A 174 24.63 -6.74 0.67
CA ALA A 174 23.23 -6.43 0.42
C ALA A 174 22.98 -5.98 -1.02
N THR A 175 23.95 -5.28 -1.64
CA THR A 175 23.88 -4.90 -3.05
C THR A 175 23.90 -6.12 -3.97
N ALA A 176 24.81 -7.06 -3.73
CA ALA A 176 24.94 -8.29 -4.52
C ALA A 176 23.70 -9.22 -4.38
N GLU A 177 23.07 -9.25 -3.22
CA GLU A 177 21.82 -9.99 -2.97
C GLU A 177 20.62 -9.37 -3.71
N THR A 178 20.62 -8.04 -3.85
CA THR A 178 19.48 -7.28 -4.38
C THR A 178 19.59 -7.02 -5.88
N LEU A 179 20.81 -6.76 -6.39
CA LEU A 179 21.06 -6.52 -7.82
C LEU A 179 21.68 -7.76 -8.47
N VAL A 180 20.85 -8.54 -9.15
CA VAL A 180 21.24 -9.80 -9.78
C VAL A 180 21.04 -9.69 -11.29
N ASP A 181 22.10 -9.92 -12.07
CA ASP A 181 22.09 -9.89 -13.54
C ASP A 181 21.41 -8.65 -14.16
N GLY A 182 21.61 -7.50 -13.52
CA GLY A 182 21.04 -6.21 -13.94
C GLY A 182 19.57 -6.00 -13.55
N TRP A 183 19.00 -6.89 -12.77
CA TRP A 183 17.68 -6.78 -12.19
C TRP A 183 17.75 -6.44 -10.71
N LEU A 184 16.87 -5.57 -10.26
CA LEU A 184 16.59 -5.31 -8.86
C LEU A 184 15.54 -6.30 -8.36
N ARG A 185 15.88 -7.12 -7.37
CA ARG A 185 14.96 -7.96 -6.60
C ARG A 185 14.31 -7.11 -5.53
N THR A 186 12.99 -6.94 -5.60
CA THR A 186 12.30 -5.95 -4.75
C THR A 186 11.94 -6.48 -3.36
N GLY A 187 11.87 -7.80 -3.20
CA GLY A 187 11.33 -8.45 -2.02
C GLY A 187 9.81 -8.31 -1.85
N ASP A 188 9.13 -7.81 -2.88
CA ASP A 188 7.67 -7.71 -2.91
C ASP A 188 7.10 -8.83 -3.80
N VAL A 189 6.04 -9.51 -3.34
CA VAL A 189 5.32 -10.54 -4.09
C VAL A 189 4.18 -9.92 -4.87
N ALA A 190 4.04 -10.34 -6.12
CA ALA A 190 2.94 -9.91 -6.96
C ALA A 190 2.47 -11.01 -7.91
N MET A 191 1.34 -10.78 -8.56
CA MET A 191 0.91 -11.47 -9.77
C MET A 191 0.85 -10.46 -10.91
N MET A 192 1.02 -10.92 -12.14
CA MET A 192 0.86 -10.13 -13.35
C MET A 192 -0.17 -10.81 -14.25
N ASP A 193 -1.12 -10.06 -14.78
CA ASP A 193 -2.09 -10.61 -15.72
C ASP A 193 -1.54 -10.67 -17.16
N GLU A 194 -2.29 -11.28 -18.08
CA GLU A 194 -1.92 -11.42 -19.51
C GLU A 194 -1.72 -10.07 -20.22
N GLU A 195 -2.33 -9.00 -19.69
CA GLU A 195 -2.20 -7.65 -20.24
C GLU A 195 -1.04 -6.86 -19.63
N GLY A 196 -0.32 -7.43 -18.64
CA GLY A 196 0.84 -6.83 -17.97
C GLY A 196 0.48 -5.89 -16.81
N PHE A 197 -0.75 -5.98 -16.27
CA PHE A 197 -1.11 -5.30 -15.03
C PHE A 197 -0.58 -6.08 -13.83
N ILE A 198 0.08 -5.37 -12.91
CA ILE A 198 0.66 -5.95 -11.70
C ILE A 198 -0.26 -5.76 -10.50
N PHE A 199 -0.40 -6.81 -9.69
CA PHE A 199 -1.20 -6.87 -8.46
C PHE A 199 -0.28 -7.23 -7.30
N ILE A 200 0.14 -6.22 -6.53
CA ILE A 200 1.02 -6.41 -5.38
C ILE A 200 0.26 -7.17 -4.30
N GLN A 201 0.80 -8.29 -3.84
CA GLN A 201 0.20 -9.13 -2.81
C GLN A 201 0.70 -8.73 -1.42
N ASP A 202 1.99 -8.78 -1.19
CA ASP A 202 2.64 -8.37 0.07
C ASP A 202 4.17 -8.37 -0.09
N ARG A 203 4.89 -8.18 1.01
CA ARG A 203 6.32 -8.40 1.09
C ARG A 203 6.66 -9.83 1.43
N ILE A 204 7.71 -10.40 0.83
CA ILE A 204 8.21 -11.75 1.13
C ILE A 204 8.42 -11.93 2.66
N LYS A 205 9.03 -10.95 3.32
CA LYS A 205 9.31 -10.97 4.76
C LYS A 205 8.08 -10.81 5.67
N ASP A 206 6.96 -10.35 5.13
CA ASP A 206 5.71 -10.15 5.88
C ASP A 206 4.69 -11.26 5.59
N MET A 207 4.96 -12.11 4.59
CA MET A 207 4.17 -13.30 4.25
C MET A 207 4.16 -14.28 5.42
N ILE A 208 3.00 -14.84 5.71
CA ILE A 208 2.78 -15.82 6.79
C ILE A 208 2.76 -17.21 6.18
N ILE A 209 3.57 -18.13 6.69
CA ILE A 209 3.60 -19.50 6.24
C ILE A 209 2.83 -20.37 7.23
N SER A 210 1.59 -20.70 6.90
CA SER A 210 0.69 -21.46 7.75
C SER A 210 0.40 -22.84 7.18
N GLY A 211 0.90 -23.90 7.81
CA GLY A 211 0.69 -25.27 7.34
C GLY A 211 1.25 -25.55 5.94
N GLY A 212 2.26 -24.79 5.51
CA GLY A 212 2.85 -24.87 4.17
C GLY A 212 2.17 -24.01 3.11
N GLU A 213 1.11 -23.28 3.47
CA GLU A 213 0.41 -22.36 2.58
C GLU A 213 0.86 -20.93 2.83
N ASN A 214 1.03 -20.16 1.75
CA ASN A 214 1.37 -18.74 1.81
C ASN A 214 0.12 -17.90 2.05
N ILE A 215 0.14 -17.10 3.12
CA ILE A 215 -0.90 -16.15 3.44
C ILE A 215 -0.31 -14.74 3.32
N TYR A 216 -1.00 -13.90 2.56
CA TYR A 216 -0.61 -12.51 2.37
C TYR A 216 -1.44 -11.62 3.31
N PRO A 217 -0.82 -11.02 4.34
CA PRO A 217 -1.50 -10.11 5.27
C PRO A 217 -2.39 -9.07 4.61
N ALA A 218 -1.96 -8.48 3.51
CA ALA A 218 -2.71 -7.44 2.80
C ALA A 218 -4.09 -7.90 2.30
N GLU A 219 -4.27 -9.19 1.96
CA GLU A 219 -5.57 -9.75 1.58
C GLU A 219 -6.54 -9.71 2.77
N ILE A 220 -6.06 -10.11 3.95
CA ILE A 220 -6.86 -10.10 5.18
C ILE A 220 -7.15 -8.67 5.62
N GLU A 221 -6.13 -7.80 5.59
CA GLU A 221 -6.25 -6.37 5.91
C GLU A 221 -7.30 -5.68 5.02
N GLY A 222 -7.32 -6.02 3.72
CA GLY A 222 -8.31 -5.53 2.76
C GLY A 222 -9.74 -5.94 3.10
N VAL A 223 -9.95 -7.18 3.56
CA VAL A 223 -11.26 -7.64 4.04
C VAL A 223 -11.66 -6.92 5.33
N LEU A 224 -10.75 -6.84 6.31
CA LEU A 224 -11.00 -6.17 7.59
C LEU A 224 -11.31 -4.68 7.42
N ALA A 225 -10.61 -3.99 6.52
CA ALA A 225 -10.84 -2.57 6.21
C ALA A 225 -12.26 -2.30 5.66
N SER A 226 -12.96 -3.31 5.15
CA SER A 226 -14.34 -3.17 4.68
C SER A 226 -15.39 -3.32 5.78
N HIS A 227 -14.99 -3.64 7.01
CA HIS A 227 -15.90 -3.76 8.15
C HIS A 227 -16.17 -2.37 8.77
N PRO A 228 -17.45 -1.96 8.97
CA PRO A 228 -17.77 -0.59 9.44
C PRO A 228 -17.22 -0.26 10.83
N GLY A 229 -17.09 -1.26 11.71
CA GLY A 229 -16.53 -1.11 13.05
C GLY A 229 -14.99 -1.07 13.10
N VAL A 230 -14.30 -1.23 11.96
CA VAL A 230 -12.83 -1.21 11.86
C VAL A 230 -12.36 0.14 11.33
N LYS A 231 -11.59 0.86 12.13
CA LYS A 231 -10.95 2.11 11.72
C LYS A 231 -9.65 1.85 10.97
N GLU A 232 -8.82 0.96 11.52
CA GLU A 232 -7.56 0.49 10.94
C GLU A 232 -7.32 -0.97 11.28
N ALA A 233 -6.64 -1.70 10.39
CA ALA A 233 -6.23 -3.07 10.62
C ALA A 233 -4.80 -3.31 10.14
N ALA A 234 -4.08 -4.16 10.85
CA ALA A 234 -2.82 -4.76 10.45
C ALA A 234 -2.85 -6.26 10.77
N VAL A 235 -2.21 -7.06 9.94
CA VAL A 235 -2.10 -8.51 10.16
C VAL A 235 -0.63 -8.90 10.20
N ILE A 236 -0.27 -9.72 11.20
CA ILE A 236 1.06 -10.28 11.36
C ILE A 236 0.99 -11.80 11.52
N GLY A 237 2.08 -12.48 11.17
CA GLY A 237 2.28 -13.87 11.56
C GLY A 237 2.60 -13.96 13.05
N GLN A 238 1.95 -14.90 13.73
CA GLN A 238 2.21 -15.27 15.10
C GLN A 238 2.58 -16.76 15.14
N GLU A 239 3.53 -17.15 15.99
CA GLU A 239 3.92 -18.56 16.14
C GLU A 239 2.73 -19.44 16.50
N SER A 240 2.63 -20.61 15.87
CA SER A 240 1.59 -21.60 16.06
C SER A 240 2.17 -23.00 16.12
N GLU A 241 2.00 -23.69 17.23
CA GLU A 241 2.48 -25.10 17.37
C GLU A 241 1.93 -26.02 16.29
N LYS A 242 0.72 -25.76 15.84
CA LYS A 242 0.02 -26.61 14.87
C LYS A 242 0.38 -26.30 13.42
N TRP A 243 0.60 -24.99 13.11
CA TRP A 243 0.67 -24.53 11.74
C TRP A 243 2.01 -23.89 11.36
N GLY A 244 2.95 -23.77 12.32
CA GLY A 244 4.16 -22.96 12.18
C GLY A 244 3.86 -21.49 12.47
N GLU A 245 3.08 -20.88 11.62
CA GLU A 245 2.54 -19.53 11.85
C GLU A 245 1.02 -19.51 11.66
N SER A 246 0.37 -18.51 12.25
CA SER A 246 -1.05 -18.21 12.02
C SER A 246 -1.28 -16.70 11.98
N PRO A 247 -2.29 -16.23 11.21
CA PRO A 247 -2.59 -14.81 11.14
C PRO A 247 -3.18 -14.28 12.44
N LEU A 248 -2.61 -13.19 12.97
CA LEU A 248 -3.16 -12.37 14.05
C LEU A 248 -3.60 -11.03 13.48
N ALA A 249 -4.87 -10.67 13.66
CA ALA A 249 -5.40 -9.37 13.29
C ALA A 249 -5.25 -8.38 14.44
N ILE A 250 -4.66 -7.22 14.17
CA ILE A 250 -4.49 -6.10 15.11
C ILE A 250 -5.35 -4.96 14.60
N ILE A 251 -6.31 -4.51 15.42
CA ILE A 251 -7.41 -3.66 14.97
C ILE A 251 -7.54 -2.43 15.86
N VAL A 252 -7.63 -1.26 15.21
CA VAL A 252 -8.14 -0.04 15.83
C VAL A 252 -9.64 0.03 15.57
N LYS A 253 -10.42 0.10 16.62
CA LYS A 253 -11.89 0.14 16.54
C LYS A 253 -12.39 1.51 16.06
N SER A 254 -13.47 1.53 15.28
CA SER A 254 -14.30 2.72 15.06
C SER A 254 -15.37 2.86 16.16
N GLU A 255 -15.80 1.73 16.75
CA GLU A 255 -16.85 1.63 17.75
C GLU A 255 -16.41 0.74 18.90
N GLU A 256 -16.56 1.21 20.13
CA GLU A 256 -16.17 0.46 21.35
C GLU A 256 -16.87 -0.90 21.47
N SER A 257 -18.07 -1.02 20.93
CA SER A 257 -18.88 -2.25 20.98
C SER A 257 -18.35 -3.40 20.15
N LEU A 258 -17.42 -3.14 19.20
CA LEU A 258 -16.87 -4.15 18.30
C LEU A 258 -16.18 -5.29 19.08
N THR A 259 -16.57 -6.52 18.79
CA THR A 259 -16.08 -7.74 19.46
C THR A 259 -15.20 -8.57 18.56
N VAL A 260 -14.34 -9.41 19.16
CA VAL A 260 -13.52 -10.41 18.45
C VAL A 260 -14.39 -11.32 17.59
N LYS A 261 -15.52 -11.77 18.14
CA LYS A 261 -16.43 -12.68 17.44
C LYS A 261 -16.98 -12.06 16.16
N GLU A 262 -17.39 -10.80 16.18
CA GLU A 262 -17.90 -10.10 15.00
C GLU A 262 -16.85 -9.99 13.89
N ILE A 263 -15.60 -9.75 14.24
CA ILE A 263 -14.48 -9.72 13.28
C ILE A 263 -14.25 -11.10 12.65
N LEU A 264 -14.21 -12.16 13.45
CA LEU A 264 -14.02 -13.52 12.95
C LEU A 264 -15.19 -13.97 12.06
N ASP A 265 -16.43 -13.76 12.52
CA ASP A 265 -17.64 -14.05 11.73
C ASP A 265 -17.65 -13.26 10.40
N PHE A 266 -17.18 -12.02 10.41
CA PHE A 266 -17.10 -11.19 9.18
C PHE A 266 -16.12 -11.74 8.14
N CYS A 267 -15.05 -12.41 8.58
CA CYS A 267 -14.09 -13.05 7.70
C CYS A 267 -14.63 -14.35 7.08
N GLU A 268 -15.65 -14.99 7.69
CA GLU A 268 -16.25 -16.20 7.15
C GLU A 268 -16.87 -15.95 5.77
N GLY A 269 -16.58 -16.84 4.82
CA GLY A 269 -17.06 -16.76 3.45
C GLY A 269 -16.40 -15.70 2.57
N LYS A 270 -15.59 -14.79 3.16
CA LYS A 270 -14.81 -13.79 2.43
C LYS A 270 -13.35 -14.19 2.25
N LEU A 271 -12.82 -14.96 3.20
CA LEU A 271 -11.47 -15.51 3.18
C LEU A 271 -11.51 -17.04 3.19
N ALA A 272 -10.57 -17.66 2.49
CA ALA A 272 -10.34 -19.10 2.62
C ALA A 272 -10.05 -19.43 4.10
N ARG A 273 -10.49 -20.61 4.56
CA ARG A 273 -10.44 -20.98 5.98
C ARG A 273 -9.05 -20.86 6.61
N PHE A 274 -8.01 -21.22 5.88
CA PHE A 274 -6.63 -21.15 6.37
C PHE A 274 -6.07 -19.72 6.44
N LYS A 275 -6.70 -18.76 5.72
CA LYS A 275 -6.34 -17.34 5.74
C LYS A 275 -7.07 -16.55 6.84
N GLN A 276 -8.09 -17.13 7.46
CA GLN A 276 -8.85 -16.42 8.50
C GLN A 276 -7.98 -16.18 9.74
N PRO A 277 -8.03 -14.99 10.36
CA PRO A 277 -7.31 -14.71 11.59
C PRO A 277 -7.64 -15.76 12.67
N GLN A 278 -6.62 -16.24 13.35
CA GLN A 278 -6.79 -17.15 14.49
C GLN A 278 -6.89 -16.38 15.81
N GLY A 279 -6.56 -15.09 15.81
CA GLY A 279 -6.69 -14.19 16.94
C GLY A 279 -6.98 -12.77 16.46
N VAL A 280 -7.51 -11.97 17.37
CA VAL A 280 -7.77 -10.54 17.17
C VAL A 280 -7.37 -9.79 18.42
N GLU A 281 -6.53 -8.79 18.25
CA GLU A 281 -6.13 -7.86 19.29
C GLU A 281 -6.63 -6.46 18.98
N PHE A 282 -7.19 -5.77 19.97
CA PHE A 282 -7.63 -4.40 19.84
C PHE A 282 -6.60 -3.45 20.46
N VAL A 283 -6.23 -2.42 19.70
CA VAL A 283 -5.25 -1.41 20.10
C VAL A 283 -5.80 0.00 19.87
N ASP A 284 -5.23 0.97 20.55
CA ASP A 284 -5.60 2.39 20.37
C ASP A 284 -5.03 2.95 19.05
N GLU A 285 -3.82 2.51 18.66
CA GLU A 285 -3.14 2.95 17.44
C GLU A 285 -2.24 1.84 16.86
N ILE A 286 -2.05 1.88 15.54
CA ILE A 286 -1.10 1.03 14.82
C ILE A 286 0.18 1.83 14.55
N PRO A 287 1.38 1.35 14.98
CA PRO A 287 2.63 2.07 14.82
C PRO A 287 3.00 2.26 13.34
N ARG A 288 3.37 3.49 12.97
CA ARG A 288 3.75 3.87 11.61
C ARG A 288 5.06 4.64 11.59
N ASN A 289 5.78 4.53 10.47
CA ASN A 289 6.90 5.42 10.20
C ASN A 289 6.40 6.81 9.73
N PRO A 290 7.27 7.82 9.62
CA PRO A 290 6.87 9.15 9.16
C PRO A 290 6.27 9.21 7.74
N SER A 291 6.51 8.19 6.91
CA SER A 291 5.88 8.09 5.58
C SER A 291 4.52 7.38 5.60
N GLY A 292 3.99 7.04 6.79
CA GLY A 292 2.67 6.42 6.97
C GLY A 292 2.65 4.89 6.83
N LYS A 293 3.79 4.23 6.64
CA LYS A 293 3.88 2.77 6.52
C LYS A 293 3.81 2.10 7.89
N ILE A 294 2.98 1.06 8.02
CA ILE A 294 2.86 0.24 9.22
C ILE A 294 4.21 -0.43 9.55
N LEU A 295 4.59 -0.35 10.82
CA LEU A 295 5.80 -0.97 11.36
C LEU A 295 5.48 -2.35 11.95
N LYS A 296 5.19 -3.34 11.06
CA LYS A 296 4.85 -4.72 11.48
C LYS A 296 5.90 -5.36 12.40
N ARG A 297 7.17 -4.93 12.29
CA ARG A 297 8.22 -5.39 13.22
C ARG A 297 7.87 -5.06 14.68
N LEU A 298 7.40 -3.84 14.97
CA LEU A 298 7.02 -3.46 16.33
C LEU A 298 5.79 -4.25 16.80
N LEU A 299 4.82 -4.46 15.90
CA LEU A 299 3.66 -5.29 16.23
C LEU A 299 4.06 -6.73 16.59
N ARG A 300 5.04 -7.32 15.89
CA ARG A 300 5.56 -8.66 16.24
C ARG A 300 6.31 -8.67 17.59
N GLU A 301 6.96 -7.58 17.96
CA GLU A 301 7.60 -7.42 19.28
C GLU A 301 6.56 -7.29 20.41
N ASP A 302 5.46 -6.57 20.16
CA ASP A 302 4.38 -6.36 21.13
C ASP A 302 3.49 -7.60 21.30
N PHE A 303 3.34 -8.39 20.21
CA PHE A 303 2.48 -9.59 20.16
C PHE A 303 3.26 -10.83 19.69
N PRO A 304 4.24 -11.32 20.48
CA PRO A 304 5.18 -12.36 20.06
C PRO A 304 4.57 -13.77 19.90
N GLY A 305 3.31 -13.96 20.30
CA GLY A 305 2.66 -15.28 20.36
C GLY A 305 2.92 -16.02 21.66
N PRO A 306 2.29 -17.20 21.86
CA PRO A 306 2.56 -18.01 23.02
C PRO A 306 4.05 -18.42 23.02
N ALA A 307 4.71 -18.25 24.18
CA ALA A 307 6.11 -18.67 24.33
C ALA A 307 6.25 -20.14 23.94
N PRO A 308 7.31 -20.51 23.17
CA PRO A 308 7.56 -21.93 22.88
C PRO A 308 7.71 -22.69 24.20
N VAL A 309 6.94 -23.79 24.33
CA VAL A 309 6.96 -24.68 25.51
C VAL A 309 8.25 -25.49 25.55
#